data_9e895a0c0b8504ed2ecc69683efa529f
#
_entry.id   9e895a0c0b8504ed2ecc69683efa529f
#
_cell.length_a   1.000
_cell.length_b   1.000
_cell.length_c   1.000
_cell.angle_alpha   90.00
_cell.angle_beta   90.00
_cell.angle_gamma   90.00
#
_symmetry.space_group_name_H-M   'P 1'
#
loop_
_entity.id
_entity.type
_entity.pdbx_description
1 polymer ?
#
loop_
_entity_poly.entity_id
_entity_poly.type
_entity_poly.pdbx_seq_one_letter_code
_entity_poly.pdbx_strand_id
1 'polypeptide(L)'
;MSGDEPSDSPGQELGAIAAIDIGTNSIHTVLARALDQGRYEVLTREKATVRLGSGGGDMDTLDDDAIDRGIAALARAAQLAADRNALVVAVATSAVREASNRSVFIRRASEEAGVSVEVISGVEEARLIHLGVLGALPVFDRPHALIDIG
;
A
#
# COMPACT_ATOMS: atom_id res chain seq x y z
N MET A 1 14.69 27.68 43.66
CA MET A 1 14.79 27.63 42.17
C MET A 1 14.67 26.16 41.77
N SER A 2 13.45 25.71 41.58
CA SER A 2 13.16 24.33 41.16
C SER A 2 13.11 24.35 39.62
N GLY A 3 14.06 23.67 38.97
CA GLY A 3 14.06 23.45 37.57
C GLY A 3 12.96 22.47 37.20
N ASP A 4 12.01 22.92 36.42
CA ASP A 4 11.00 22.11 35.78
C ASP A 4 11.66 21.45 34.55
N GLU A 5 12.12 20.23 34.70
CA GLU A 5 12.56 19.43 33.57
C GLU A 5 11.32 19.01 32.76
N PRO A 6 11.29 19.22 31.44
CA PRO A 6 10.20 18.69 30.64
C PRO A 6 10.24 17.17 30.71
N SER A 7 9.21 16.56 31.28
CA SER A 7 9.00 15.12 31.25
C SER A 7 8.86 14.68 29.79
N ASP A 8 9.90 14.02 29.29
CA ASP A 8 9.88 13.29 28.05
C ASP A 8 8.96 12.07 28.23
N SER A 9 7.66 12.30 28.07
CA SER A 9 6.69 11.21 28.03
C SER A 9 6.99 10.38 26.79
N PRO A 10 7.24 9.07 26.91
CA PRO A 10 7.42 8.22 25.72
C PRO A 10 6.18 8.34 24.85
N GLY A 11 6.34 8.87 23.65
CA GLY A 11 5.26 9.04 22.67
C GLY A 11 4.46 7.76 22.55
N GLN A 12 3.15 7.89 22.58
CA GLN A 12 2.22 6.76 22.48
C GLN A 12 2.56 6.04 21.17
N GLU A 13 3.03 4.78 21.23
CA GLU A 13 3.32 3.97 20.05
C GLU A 13 1.99 3.74 19.32
N LEU A 14 1.76 4.55 18.30
CA LEU A 14 0.70 4.33 17.34
C LEU A 14 1.10 3.09 16.53
N GLY A 15 0.26 2.06 16.49
CA GLY A 15 0.58 0.72 15.99
C GLY A 15 1.26 0.68 14.61
N ALA A 16 1.75 -0.48 14.22
CA ALA A 16 2.33 -0.68 12.90
C ALA A 16 1.24 -0.84 11.82
N ILE A 17 1.55 -0.39 10.61
CA ILE A 17 0.68 -0.50 9.43
C ILE A 17 1.47 -1.17 8.30
N ALA A 18 0.86 -2.16 7.66
CA ALA A 18 1.32 -2.73 6.40
C ALA A 18 0.46 -2.15 5.27
N ALA A 19 1.01 -1.18 4.55
CA ALA A 19 0.40 -0.60 3.37
C ALA A 19 0.78 -1.43 2.14
N ILE A 20 -0.22 -1.93 1.42
CA ILE A 20 -0.05 -2.78 0.25
C ILE A 20 -0.65 -2.08 -0.96
N ASP A 21 0.19 -1.77 -1.95
CA ASP A 21 -0.20 -1.21 -3.25
C ASP A 21 -0.15 -2.30 -4.31
N ILE A 22 -1.30 -2.60 -4.91
CA ILE A 22 -1.47 -3.64 -5.93
C ILE A 22 -1.54 -2.96 -7.29
N GLY A 23 -0.38 -2.81 -7.92
CA GLY A 23 -0.24 -2.21 -9.25
C GLY A 23 -0.26 -3.23 -10.39
N THR A 24 -0.19 -2.73 -11.61
CA THR A 24 -0.22 -3.52 -12.86
C THR A 24 0.95 -4.51 -12.95
N ASN A 25 2.15 -4.10 -12.59
CA ASN A 25 3.36 -4.92 -12.73
C ASN A 25 3.82 -5.52 -11.41
N SER A 26 3.59 -4.84 -10.30
CA SER A 26 4.17 -5.20 -9.01
C SER A 26 3.21 -4.93 -7.87
N ILE A 27 3.32 -5.72 -6.82
CA ILE A 27 2.74 -5.44 -5.51
C ILE A 27 3.85 -4.89 -4.63
N HIS A 28 3.64 -3.70 -4.07
CA HIS A 28 4.53 -3.07 -3.11
C HIS A 28 3.94 -3.17 -1.72
N THR A 29 4.73 -3.61 -0.77
CA THR A 29 4.37 -3.66 0.65
C THR A 29 5.32 -2.78 1.44
N VAL A 30 4.77 -1.84 2.19
CA VAL A 30 5.52 -0.99 3.12
C VAL A 30 4.99 -1.26 4.52
N LEU A 31 5.84 -1.80 5.37
CA LEU A 31 5.57 -1.89 6.80
C LEU A 31 6.13 -0.64 7.47
N ALA A 32 5.28 0.12 8.11
CA ALA A 32 5.64 1.36 8.78
C ALA A 32 5.06 1.41 10.19
N ARG A 33 5.75 2.12 11.07
CA ARG A 33 5.27 2.49 12.41
C ARG A 33 4.80 3.94 12.36
N ALA A 34 3.58 4.18 12.81
CA ALA A 34 3.09 5.54 12.98
C ALA A 34 3.77 6.19 14.19
N LEU A 35 4.15 7.45 14.03
CA LEU A 35 4.77 8.29 15.05
C LEU A 35 3.87 9.52 15.30
N ASP A 36 4.17 10.26 16.37
CA ASP A 36 3.46 11.50 16.68
C ASP A 36 3.55 12.53 15.54
N GLN A 37 2.55 13.42 15.46
CA GLN A 37 2.48 14.51 14.50
C GLN A 37 2.41 14.06 13.02
N GLY A 38 1.83 12.90 12.73
CA GLY A 38 1.66 12.40 11.37
C GLY A 38 2.96 11.91 10.71
N ARG A 39 4.03 11.77 11.47
CA ARG A 39 5.28 11.16 11.01
C ARG A 39 5.15 9.64 11.00
N TYR A 40 6.01 8.98 10.27
CA TYR A 40 6.12 7.52 10.26
C TYR A 40 7.56 7.07 10.06
N GLU A 41 7.86 5.90 10.56
CA GLU A 41 9.13 5.21 10.35
C GLU A 41 8.88 3.99 9.46
N VAL A 42 9.61 3.88 8.37
CA VAL A 42 9.53 2.69 7.51
C VAL A 42 10.42 1.60 8.10
N LEU A 43 9.79 0.49 8.45
CA LEU A 43 10.47 -0.68 9.04
C LEU A 43 10.97 -1.64 7.95
N THR A 44 10.16 -1.84 6.90
CA THR A 44 10.48 -2.78 5.81
C THR A 44 9.76 -2.35 4.54
N ARG A 45 10.41 -2.59 3.39
CA ARG A 45 9.80 -2.48 2.06
C ARG A 45 10.02 -3.76 1.30
N GLU A 46 8.95 -4.28 0.69
CA GLU A 46 9.01 -5.43 -0.20
C GLU A 46 8.36 -5.09 -1.54
N LYS A 47 8.86 -5.71 -2.59
CA LYS A 47 8.33 -5.62 -3.94
C LYS A 47 8.22 -7.03 -4.53
N ALA A 48 7.03 -7.40 -4.98
CA ALA A 48 6.79 -8.63 -5.70
C ALA A 48 6.36 -8.32 -7.14
N THR A 49 7.10 -8.81 -8.13
CA THR A 49 6.70 -8.69 -9.55
C THR A 49 5.64 -9.72 -9.86
N VAL A 50 4.43 -9.29 -10.17
CA VAL A 50 3.25 -10.16 -10.38
C VAL A 50 2.71 -10.07 -11.81
N ARG A 51 2.89 -8.91 -12.50
CA ARG A 51 2.45 -8.67 -13.88
C ARG A 51 0.96 -8.94 -14.07
N LEU A 52 0.11 -8.37 -13.23
CA LEU A 52 -1.35 -8.53 -13.33
C LEU A 52 -1.91 -8.02 -14.67
N GLY A 53 -1.30 -7.00 -15.26
CA GLY A 53 -1.70 -6.43 -16.54
C GLY A 53 -1.15 -7.14 -17.78
N SER A 54 -0.52 -8.32 -17.67
CA SER A 54 0.09 -9.02 -18.80
C SER A 54 -0.84 -10.00 -19.53
N GLY A 55 -2.14 -9.93 -19.29
CA GLY A 55 -3.14 -10.73 -19.97
C GLY A 55 -3.07 -10.54 -21.49
N GLY A 56 -2.86 -11.64 -22.21
CA GLY A 56 -2.57 -11.61 -23.63
C GLY A 56 -3.73 -11.06 -24.46
N GLY A 57 -3.54 -9.90 -25.06
CA GLY A 57 -4.34 -9.39 -26.17
C GLY A 57 -5.58 -8.57 -25.81
N ASP A 58 -6.24 -8.78 -24.69
CA ASP A 58 -7.35 -7.95 -24.21
C ASP A 58 -7.03 -7.58 -22.75
N MET A 59 -6.75 -6.28 -22.49
CA MET A 59 -6.39 -5.78 -21.15
C MET A 59 -7.54 -5.87 -20.13
N ASP A 60 -8.67 -6.46 -20.52
CA ASP A 60 -9.90 -6.51 -19.75
C ASP A 60 -9.99 -7.67 -18.76
N THR A 61 -9.00 -8.57 -18.73
CA THR A 61 -9.00 -9.72 -17.80
C THR A 61 -7.62 -9.97 -17.19
N LEU A 62 -7.62 -10.41 -15.94
CA LEU A 62 -6.42 -10.90 -15.25
C LEU A 62 -6.23 -12.38 -15.58
N ASP A 63 -5.02 -12.78 -15.97
CA ASP A 63 -4.68 -14.18 -16.18
C ASP A 63 -4.65 -14.94 -14.85
N ASP A 64 -5.05 -16.21 -14.87
CA ASP A 64 -5.07 -17.06 -13.67
C ASP A 64 -3.68 -17.18 -13.03
N ASP A 65 -2.62 -17.37 -13.83
CA ASP A 65 -1.23 -17.41 -13.34
C ASP A 65 -0.81 -16.08 -12.70
N ALA A 66 -1.28 -14.94 -13.22
CA ALA A 66 -1.00 -13.64 -12.63
C ALA A 66 -1.76 -13.44 -11.31
N ILE A 67 -3.02 -13.90 -11.26
CA ILE A 67 -3.80 -13.92 -10.02
C ILE A 67 -3.08 -14.78 -8.99
N ASP A 68 -2.65 -16.00 -9.33
CA ASP A 68 -1.92 -16.91 -8.42
C ASP A 68 -0.67 -16.24 -7.83
N ARG A 69 0.13 -15.58 -8.66
CA ARG A 69 1.31 -14.82 -8.19
C ARG A 69 0.92 -13.66 -7.27
N GLY A 70 -0.18 -12.97 -7.60
CA GLY A 70 -0.72 -11.88 -6.79
C GLY A 70 -1.16 -12.37 -5.41
N ILE A 71 -1.95 -13.44 -5.36
CA ILE A 71 -2.42 -14.03 -4.09
C ILE A 71 -1.24 -14.52 -3.23
N ALA A 72 -0.25 -15.18 -3.84
CA ALA A 72 0.96 -15.60 -3.11
C ALA A 72 1.75 -14.41 -2.55
N ALA A 73 1.80 -13.28 -3.26
CA ALA A 73 2.44 -12.07 -2.77
C ALA A 73 1.66 -11.44 -1.61
N LEU A 74 0.33 -11.40 -1.70
CA LEU A 74 -0.54 -10.90 -0.63
C LEU A 74 -0.45 -11.75 0.63
N ALA A 75 -0.38 -13.08 0.50
CA ALA A 75 -0.21 -13.99 1.63
C ALA A 75 1.11 -13.73 2.38
N ARG A 76 2.20 -13.47 1.65
CA ARG A 76 3.48 -13.08 2.27
C ARG A 76 3.38 -11.74 2.97
N ALA A 77 2.74 -10.75 2.37
CA ALA A 77 2.54 -9.44 2.98
C ALA A 77 1.68 -9.52 4.25
N ALA A 78 0.64 -10.35 4.24
CA ALA A 78 -0.20 -10.61 5.41
C ALA A 78 0.60 -11.27 6.55
N GLN A 79 1.46 -12.24 6.23
CA GLN A 79 2.34 -12.86 7.22
C GLN A 79 3.32 -11.84 7.82
N LEU A 80 3.95 -11.00 6.99
CA LEU A 80 4.84 -9.93 7.44
C LEU A 80 4.12 -8.96 8.38
N ALA A 81 2.87 -8.62 8.08
CA ALA A 81 2.03 -7.78 8.92
C ALA A 81 1.70 -8.46 10.26
N ALA A 82 1.32 -9.74 10.21
CA ALA A 82 0.99 -10.53 11.41
C ALA A 82 2.17 -10.65 12.37
N ASP A 83 3.39 -10.88 11.85
CA ASP A 83 4.62 -10.98 12.63
C ASP A 83 4.96 -9.69 13.41
N ARG A 84 4.37 -8.57 13.02
CA ARG A 84 4.57 -7.24 13.64
C ARG A 84 3.30 -6.66 14.24
N ASN A 85 2.23 -7.44 14.31
CA ASN A 85 0.93 -6.99 14.82
C ASN A 85 0.42 -5.73 14.09
N ALA A 86 0.71 -5.64 12.77
CA ALA A 86 0.39 -4.48 11.95
C ALA A 86 -1.01 -4.56 11.36
N LEU A 87 -1.68 -3.40 11.29
CA LEU A 87 -2.92 -3.25 10.53
C LEU A 87 -2.61 -3.34 9.03
N VAL A 88 -3.33 -4.20 8.31
CA VAL A 88 -3.21 -4.30 6.85
C VAL A 88 -4.14 -3.31 6.17
N VAL A 89 -3.59 -2.49 5.26
CA VAL A 89 -4.34 -1.62 4.34
C VAL A 89 -3.88 -1.95 2.93
N ALA A 90 -4.77 -2.51 2.10
CA ALA A 90 -4.44 -2.93 0.75
C ALA A 90 -5.34 -2.22 -0.27
N VAL A 91 -4.71 -1.54 -1.23
CA VAL A 91 -5.39 -0.87 -2.34
C VAL A 91 -4.97 -1.47 -3.68
N ALA A 92 -5.91 -1.54 -4.62
CA ALA A 92 -5.64 -1.98 -5.98
C ALA A 92 -5.98 -0.87 -6.98
N THR A 93 -5.13 -0.74 -7.99
CA THR A 93 -5.20 0.33 -8.99
C THR A 93 -5.55 -0.21 -10.38
N SER A 94 -5.03 0.36 -11.44
CA SER A 94 -5.50 0.23 -12.82
C SER A 94 -5.78 -1.21 -13.28
N ALA A 95 -4.84 -2.15 -13.15
CA ALA A 95 -5.04 -3.51 -13.68
C ALA A 95 -6.24 -4.22 -13.04
N VAL A 96 -6.39 -4.15 -11.72
CA VAL A 96 -7.54 -4.76 -11.03
C VAL A 96 -8.80 -3.93 -11.23
N ARG A 97 -8.70 -2.60 -11.24
CA ARG A 97 -9.84 -1.69 -11.44
C ARG A 97 -10.54 -1.94 -12.78
N GLU A 98 -9.78 -2.15 -13.83
CA GLU A 98 -10.26 -2.27 -15.20
C GLU A 98 -10.64 -3.71 -15.58
N ALA A 99 -10.14 -4.70 -14.85
CA ALA A 99 -10.41 -6.10 -15.14
C ALA A 99 -11.88 -6.49 -14.91
N SER A 100 -12.47 -7.16 -15.92
CA SER A 100 -13.84 -7.68 -15.86
C SER A 100 -13.98 -8.81 -14.83
N ASN A 101 -12.90 -9.57 -14.60
CA ASN A 101 -12.84 -10.66 -13.62
C ASN A 101 -12.22 -10.24 -12.27
N ARG A 102 -12.14 -8.93 -11.96
CA ARG A 102 -11.58 -8.41 -10.70
C ARG A 102 -12.19 -9.03 -9.44
N SER A 103 -13.46 -9.40 -9.49
CA SER A 103 -14.15 -10.05 -8.36
C SER A 103 -13.51 -11.37 -7.95
N VAL A 104 -12.93 -12.10 -8.91
CA VAL A 104 -12.20 -13.35 -8.64
C VAL A 104 -10.95 -13.05 -7.81
N PHE A 105 -10.16 -12.05 -8.23
CA PHE A 105 -8.96 -11.63 -7.51
C PHE A 105 -9.27 -11.16 -6.10
N ILE A 106 -10.27 -10.26 -5.94
CA ILE A 106 -10.65 -9.69 -4.64
C ILE A 106 -11.13 -10.79 -3.68
N ARG A 107 -11.99 -11.70 -4.16
CA ARG A 107 -12.47 -12.83 -3.37
C ARG A 107 -11.33 -13.73 -2.93
N ARG A 108 -10.46 -14.14 -3.84
CA ARG A 108 -9.30 -15.00 -3.55
C ARG A 108 -8.31 -14.32 -2.59
N ALA A 109 -8.07 -13.01 -2.73
CA ALA A 109 -7.28 -12.24 -1.78
C ALA A 109 -7.81 -12.34 -0.35
N SER A 110 -9.13 -12.24 -0.20
CA SER A 110 -9.78 -12.37 1.11
C SER A 110 -9.76 -13.82 1.63
N GLU A 111 -10.12 -14.79 0.80
CA GLU A 111 -10.29 -16.19 1.21
C GLU A 111 -8.95 -16.93 1.42
N GLU A 112 -7.96 -16.69 0.56
CA GLU A 112 -6.69 -17.43 0.55
C GLU A 112 -5.55 -16.69 1.24
N ALA A 113 -5.51 -15.34 1.13
CA ALA A 113 -4.47 -14.52 1.74
C ALA A 113 -4.92 -13.76 3.00
N GLY A 114 -6.22 -13.76 3.33
CA GLY A 114 -6.76 -13.01 4.46
C GLY A 114 -6.66 -11.49 4.31
N VAL A 115 -6.53 -10.98 3.06
CA VAL A 115 -6.35 -9.56 2.76
C VAL A 115 -7.61 -8.99 2.11
N SER A 116 -8.24 -8.02 2.79
CA SER A 116 -9.32 -7.23 2.20
C SER A 116 -8.73 -6.17 1.27
N VAL A 117 -9.05 -6.23 -0.02
CA VAL A 117 -8.53 -5.32 -1.05
C VAL A 117 -9.60 -4.29 -1.41
N GLU A 118 -9.25 -3.01 -1.30
CA GLU A 118 -10.04 -1.90 -1.80
C GLU A 118 -9.58 -1.49 -3.20
N VAL A 119 -10.51 -1.44 -4.16
CA VAL A 119 -10.21 -0.94 -5.51
C VAL A 119 -10.47 0.56 -5.55
N ILE A 120 -9.42 1.36 -5.68
CA ILE A 120 -9.51 2.82 -5.67
C ILE A 120 -9.66 3.41 -7.08
N SER A 121 -10.30 4.57 -7.16
CA SER A 121 -10.40 5.33 -8.41
C SER A 121 -9.06 5.98 -8.77
N GLY A 122 -8.87 6.35 -10.06
CA GLY A 122 -7.68 7.08 -10.48
C GLY A 122 -7.53 8.45 -9.79
N VAL A 123 -8.64 9.08 -9.40
CA VAL A 123 -8.63 10.35 -8.63
C VAL A 123 -8.09 10.11 -7.22
N GLU A 124 -8.54 9.04 -6.57
CA GLU A 124 -8.06 8.69 -5.23
C GLU A 124 -6.60 8.24 -5.25
N GLU A 125 -6.20 7.48 -6.27
CA GLU A 125 -4.81 7.10 -6.53
C GLU A 125 -3.92 8.35 -6.64
N ALA A 126 -4.29 9.32 -7.49
CA ALA A 126 -3.58 10.57 -7.64
C ALA A 126 -3.52 11.39 -6.33
N ARG A 127 -4.62 11.39 -5.54
CA ARG A 127 -4.65 12.04 -4.23
C ARG A 127 -3.67 11.41 -3.24
N LEU A 128 -3.61 10.08 -3.18
CA LEU A 128 -2.70 9.36 -2.28
C LEU A 128 -1.25 9.57 -2.67
N ILE A 129 -0.92 9.55 -3.97
CA ILE A 129 0.42 9.85 -4.48
C ILE A 129 0.81 11.28 -4.09
N HIS A 130 -0.08 12.25 -4.28
CA HIS A 130 0.16 13.64 -3.88
C HIS A 130 0.48 13.76 -2.38
N LEU A 131 -0.32 13.12 -1.53
CA LEU A 131 -0.09 13.12 -0.08
C LEU A 131 1.26 12.46 0.28
N GLY A 132 1.62 11.37 -0.40
CA GLY A 132 2.90 10.70 -0.21
C GLY A 132 4.10 11.60 -0.55
N VAL A 133 4.00 12.38 -1.64
CA VAL A 133 5.05 13.35 -2.02
C VAL A 133 5.14 14.48 -1.01
N LEU A 134 4.00 15.05 -0.57
CA LEU A 134 3.98 16.10 0.44
C LEU A 134 4.57 15.63 1.78
N GLY A 135 4.36 14.38 2.15
CA GLY A 135 4.95 13.80 3.36
C GLY A 135 6.46 13.51 3.26
N ALA A 136 6.98 13.34 2.04
CA ALA A 136 8.37 12.99 1.80
C ALA A 136 9.28 14.18 1.45
N LEU A 137 8.73 15.26 0.90
CA LEU A 137 9.49 16.40 0.37
C LEU A 137 9.00 17.74 0.97
N PRO A 138 9.91 18.66 1.32
CA PRO A 138 9.55 20.00 1.81
C PRO A 138 9.17 20.91 0.63
N VAL A 139 7.99 20.73 0.05
CA VAL A 139 7.53 21.42 -1.17
C VAL A 139 6.48 22.51 -0.89
N PHE A 140 6.49 23.12 0.31
CA PHE A 140 5.43 24.02 0.76
C PHE A 140 5.67 25.51 0.45
N ASP A 141 6.85 25.89 -0.02
CA ASP A 141 7.29 27.29 -0.16
C ASP A 141 6.99 27.89 -1.55
N ARG A 142 6.59 27.08 -2.53
CA ARG A 142 6.33 27.49 -3.91
C ARG A 142 5.44 26.49 -4.65
N PRO A 143 4.80 26.88 -5.77
CA PRO A 143 4.01 25.98 -6.60
C PRO A 143 4.85 24.83 -7.17
N HIS A 144 4.33 23.62 -7.11
CA HIS A 144 4.93 22.40 -7.66
C HIS A 144 3.94 21.68 -8.56
N ALA A 145 4.44 21.04 -9.60
CA ALA A 145 3.70 20.06 -10.40
C ALA A 145 4.20 18.66 -10.06
N LEU A 146 3.26 17.75 -9.79
CA LEU A 146 3.55 16.33 -9.62
C LEU A 146 3.05 15.59 -10.86
N ILE A 147 3.95 14.83 -11.50
CA ILE A 147 3.63 14.00 -12.65
C ILE A 147 3.97 12.57 -12.26
N ASP A 148 2.97 11.69 -12.29
CA ASP A 148 3.13 10.26 -12.12
C ASP A 148 2.92 9.58 -13.47
N ILE A 149 3.84 8.67 -13.83
CA ILE A 149 3.81 7.93 -15.10
C ILE A 149 3.84 6.45 -14.74
N GLY A 150 2.67 5.82 -14.85
CA GLY A 150 2.45 4.40 -14.57
C GLY A 150 2.43 3.52 -15.80
#